data_7993d9bb6b33494f6502090baa351729
#
_entry.id   7993d9bb6b33494f6502090baa351729
#
_cell.length_a   1.000
_cell.length_b   1.000
_cell.length_c   1.000
_cell.angle_alpha   90.00
_cell.angle_beta   90.00
_cell.angle_gamma   90.00
#
_symmetry.space_group_name_H-M   'P 1'
#
loop_
_entity.id
_entity.type
_entity.pdbx_description
1 polymer ?
#
loop_
_entity_poly.entity_id
_entity_poly.type
_entity_poly.pdbx_seq_one_letter_code
_entity_poly.pdbx_strand_id
1 'polypeptide(L)'
;QQVLGKQAKNLIKQFETEVERLVYVVHYNRAEIEVSLDRGEIRYDNQTQAIYEIEFELKQGSIKDLIKFIQPWVKQYHLWLDVRSKAQRGDLLAQNLEIFPTQFATPLQLNQKDSTDSALKQIVNNALQHLLPNATAIAAEQYNSEHVHQTRVAIRRLRSALRIFSDWSTDVDPDWQEQLTTLFRELGSTRDRDALSEGLLPQLQQAGAPFVQLPDAPEENSIPIEESLRSLDSINLILALLQFVHQPSKDQKKSGLKKDIAKKLQKLHQQICKDADQFLELDISSQHRTRKRVKR
;
A
#
# COMPACT_ATOMS: atom_id res chain seq x y z
N GLN A 1 -28.04 10.87 -22.14
CA GLN A 1 -28.44 12.18 -22.66
C GLN A 1 -29.04 13.12 -21.60
N GLN A 2 -29.79 12.59 -20.61
CA GLN A 2 -30.40 13.43 -19.56
C GLN A 2 -29.40 14.16 -18.67
N VAL A 3 -28.24 13.54 -18.39
CA VAL A 3 -27.21 14.11 -17.48
C VAL A 3 -26.32 15.13 -18.21
N LEU A 4 -25.98 14.89 -19.47
CA LEU A 4 -25.00 15.69 -20.22
C LEU A 4 -25.65 16.77 -21.10
N GLY A 5 -26.98 16.73 -21.33
CA GLY A 5 -27.70 17.72 -22.10
C GLY A 5 -27.06 17.97 -23.48
N LYS A 6 -26.82 19.25 -23.80
CA LYS A 6 -26.21 19.67 -25.09
C LYS A 6 -24.78 19.19 -25.28
N GLN A 7 -24.04 18.88 -24.19
CA GLN A 7 -22.65 18.40 -24.26
C GLN A 7 -22.55 16.94 -24.74
N ALA A 8 -23.64 16.18 -24.69
CA ALA A 8 -23.69 14.80 -25.21
C ALA A 8 -23.29 14.68 -26.69
N LYS A 9 -23.46 15.77 -27.48
CA LYS A 9 -23.07 15.80 -28.89
C LYS A 9 -21.55 15.90 -29.12
N ASN A 10 -20.81 16.29 -28.08
CA ASN A 10 -19.36 16.46 -28.15
C ASN A 10 -18.59 15.25 -27.52
N LEU A 11 -19.34 14.20 -27.18
CA LEU A 11 -18.71 12.97 -26.69
C LEU A 11 -17.95 12.29 -27.82
N ILE A 12 -16.70 11.96 -27.54
CA ILE A 12 -15.84 11.12 -28.37
C ILE A 12 -15.52 9.84 -27.61
N LYS A 13 -15.43 8.73 -28.34
CA LYS A 13 -15.00 7.46 -27.75
C LYS A 13 -13.51 7.57 -27.38
N GLN A 14 -13.17 7.40 -26.12
CA GLN A 14 -11.78 7.40 -25.64
C GLN A 14 -11.14 6.02 -25.75
N PHE A 15 -11.85 4.99 -25.38
CA PHE A 15 -11.45 3.59 -25.47
C PHE A 15 -12.72 2.72 -25.46
N GLU A 16 -12.54 1.44 -25.65
CA GLU A 16 -13.61 0.44 -25.57
C GLU A 16 -13.22 -0.68 -24.65
N THR A 17 -14.17 -1.16 -23.85
CA THR A 17 -14.00 -2.35 -23.01
C THR A 17 -15.03 -3.39 -23.45
N GLU A 18 -14.55 -4.54 -23.90
CA GLU A 18 -15.39 -5.69 -24.25
C GLU A 18 -15.10 -6.81 -23.25
N VAL A 19 -16.12 -7.23 -22.50
CA VAL A 19 -15.97 -8.20 -21.41
C VAL A 19 -17.10 -9.22 -21.46
N GLU A 20 -16.73 -10.49 -21.47
CA GLU A 20 -17.61 -11.57 -21.06
C GLU A 20 -17.52 -11.72 -19.55
N ARG A 21 -18.65 -11.52 -18.86
CA ARG A 21 -18.73 -11.59 -17.40
C ARG A 21 -19.61 -12.76 -16.96
N LEU A 22 -19.04 -13.66 -16.16
CA LEU A 22 -19.77 -14.70 -15.45
C LEU A 22 -19.98 -14.25 -14.01
N VAL A 23 -21.23 -14.22 -13.56
CA VAL A 23 -21.60 -13.74 -12.22
C VAL A 23 -22.23 -14.85 -11.41
N TYR A 24 -21.74 -15.04 -10.20
CA TYR A 24 -22.29 -15.96 -9.22
C TYR A 24 -22.55 -15.24 -7.90
N VAL A 25 -23.69 -15.50 -7.28
CA VAL A 25 -23.98 -15.04 -5.92
C VAL A 25 -23.78 -16.24 -4.98
N VAL A 26 -22.91 -16.07 -3.99
CA VAL A 26 -22.55 -17.10 -3.03
C VAL A 26 -22.91 -16.65 -1.63
N HIS A 27 -23.54 -17.52 -0.87
CA HIS A 27 -23.77 -17.33 0.56
C HIS A 27 -22.66 -18.03 1.37
N TYR A 28 -21.88 -17.25 2.10
CA TYR A 28 -20.82 -17.77 2.96
C TYR A 28 -20.96 -17.22 4.38
N ASN A 29 -21.17 -18.10 5.37
CA ASN A 29 -21.57 -17.73 6.72
C ASN A 29 -22.83 -16.85 6.72
N ARG A 30 -22.68 -15.56 7.06
CA ARG A 30 -23.76 -14.56 7.06
C ARG A 30 -23.56 -13.52 5.94
N ALA A 31 -22.65 -13.76 5.04
CA ALA A 31 -22.38 -12.85 3.94
C ALA A 31 -23.01 -13.36 2.63
N GLU A 32 -23.49 -12.41 1.84
CA GLU A 32 -23.83 -12.59 0.44
C GLU A 32 -22.71 -11.92 -0.39
N ILE A 33 -22.06 -12.71 -1.23
CA ILE A 33 -20.90 -12.32 -1.99
C ILE A 33 -21.19 -12.55 -3.47
N GLU A 34 -21.08 -11.50 -4.27
CA GLU A 34 -21.07 -11.64 -5.71
C GLU A 34 -19.63 -11.91 -6.16
N VAL A 35 -19.48 -12.97 -6.94
CA VAL A 35 -18.22 -13.36 -7.57
C VAL A 35 -18.38 -13.18 -9.06
N SER A 36 -17.61 -12.27 -9.65
CA SER A 36 -17.63 -11.99 -11.07
C SER A 36 -16.30 -12.37 -11.71
N LEU A 37 -16.35 -13.25 -12.70
CA LEU A 37 -15.20 -13.61 -13.52
C LEU A 37 -15.29 -12.85 -14.84
N ASP A 38 -14.31 -12.00 -15.11
CA ASP A 38 -14.24 -11.14 -16.30
C ASP A 38 -13.13 -11.64 -17.25
N ARG A 39 -13.50 -11.88 -18.49
CA ARG A 39 -12.58 -12.18 -19.57
C ARG A 39 -12.89 -11.28 -20.76
N GLY A 40 -11.86 -10.64 -21.30
CA GLY A 40 -12.06 -9.74 -22.44
C GLY A 40 -10.84 -8.87 -22.71
N GLU A 41 -11.08 -7.69 -23.21
CA GLU A 41 -10.01 -6.74 -23.53
C GLU A 41 -10.47 -5.30 -23.48
N ILE A 42 -9.49 -4.41 -23.31
CA ILE A 42 -9.62 -2.97 -23.48
C ILE A 42 -8.94 -2.62 -24.79
N ARG A 43 -9.60 -1.82 -25.62
CA ARG A 43 -9.09 -1.42 -26.95
C ARG A 43 -9.03 0.09 -27.08
N TYR A 44 -7.94 0.55 -27.63
CA TYR A 44 -7.79 1.93 -28.11
C TYR A 44 -6.95 1.93 -29.37
N ASP A 45 -7.52 2.44 -30.47
CA ASP A 45 -6.91 2.41 -31.80
C ASP A 45 -6.44 0.99 -32.17
N ASN A 46 -5.15 0.79 -32.43
CA ASN A 46 -4.55 -0.51 -32.73
C ASN A 46 -3.97 -1.22 -31.50
N GLN A 47 -4.21 -0.68 -30.29
CA GLN A 47 -3.68 -1.25 -29.05
C GLN A 47 -4.78 -2.02 -28.31
N THR A 48 -4.37 -3.13 -27.70
CA THR A 48 -5.26 -3.95 -26.87
C THR A 48 -4.58 -4.31 -25.56
N GLN A 49 -5.36 -4.33 -24.48
CA GLN A 49 -4.94 -4.85 -23.18
C GLN A 49 -5.93 -5.91 -22.72
N ALA A 50 -5.45 -7.11 -22.43
CA ALA A 50 -6.28 -8.21 -21.97
C ALA A 50 -6.89 -7.92 -20.58
N ILE A 51 -8.13 -8.38 -20.40
CA ILE A 51 -8.83 -8.46 -19.13
C ILE A 51 -8.94 -9.93 -18.74
N TYR A 52 -8.41 -10.28 -17.57
CA TYR A 52 -8.55 -11.59 -16.98
C TYR A 52 -8.51 -11.43 -15.47
N GLU A 53 -9.68 -11.21 -14.87
CA GLU A 53 -9.77 -10.87 -13.45
C GLU A 53 -10.99 -11.49 -12.79
N ILE A 54 -10.92 -11.66 -11.47
CA ILE A 54 -12.03 -12.06 -10.63
C ILE A 54 -12.30 -10.94 -9.61
N GLU A 55 -13.55 -10.54 -9.52
CA GLU A 55 -14.03 -9.54 -8.56
C GLU A 55 -14.87 -10.22 -7.48
N PHE A 56 -14.66 -9.83 -6.22
CA PHE A 56 -15.43 -10.30 -5.07
C PHE A 56 -16.10 -9.09 -4.43
N GLU A 57 -17.41 -8.99 -4.56
CA GLU A 57 -18.18 -7.88 -4.02
C GLU A 57 -19.04 -8.33 -2.84
N LEU A 58 -18.88 -7.68 -1.68
CA LEU A 58 -19.72 -7.92 -0.52
C LEU A 58 -21.06 -7.21 -0.69
N LYS A 59 -22.14 -7.95 -0.98
CA LYS A 59 -23.49 -7.39 -1.09
C LYS A 59 -24.12 -7.22 0.29
N GLN A 60 -23.92 -8.20 1.19
CA GLN A 60 -24.43 -8.17 2.56
C GLN A 60 -23.48 -8.93 3.49
N GLY A 61 -23.44 -8.55 4.76
CA GLY A 61 -22.65 -9.24 5.79
C GLY A 61 -21.41 -8.49 6.24
N SER A 62 -20.35 -9.20 6.59
CA SER A 62 -19.13 -8.62 7.15
C SER A 62 -17.94 -8.73 6.20
N ILE A 63 -17.07 -7.71 6.22
CA ILE A 63 -15.77 -7.77 5.52
C ILE A 63 -14.93 -8.97 5.97
N LYS A 64 -15.05 -9.39 7.22
CA LYS A 64 -14.38 -10.57 7.76
C LYS A 64 -14.80 -11.85 7.03
N ASP A 65 -16.09 -12.02 6.74
CA ASP A 65 -16.58 -13.17 6.02
C ASP A 65 -16.13 -13.12 4.55
N LEU A 66 -16.15 -11.95 3.93
CA LEU A 66 -15.59 -11.75 2.59
C LEU A 66 -14.12 -12.17 2.52
N ILE A 67 -13.27 -11.67 3.42
CA ILE A 67 -11.83 -11.98 3.41
C ILE A 67 -11.61 -13.49 3.64
N LYS A 68 -12.33 -14.11 4.58
CA LYS A 68 -12.24 -15.56 4.79
C LYS A 68 -12.66 -16.38 3.56
N PHE A 69 -13.61 -15.88 2.79
CA PHE A 69 -14.04 -16.50 1.55
C PHE A 69 -12.98 -16.37 0.45
N ILE A 70 -12.31 -15.22 0.35
CA ILE A 70 -11.30 -14.93 -0.68
C ILE A 70 -9.99 -15.70 -0.44
N GLN A 71 -9.54 -15.85 0.81
CA GLN A 71 -8.23 -16.45 1.14
C GLN A 71 -7.95 -17.81 0.49
N PRO A 72 -8.88 -18.80 0.46
CA PRO A 72 -8.67 -20.05 -0.25
C PRO A 72 -8.46 -19.84 -1.77
N TRP A 73 -9.16 -18.88 -2.38
CA TRP A 73 -9.04 -18.56 -3.80
C TRP A 73 -7.65 -17.98 -4.12
N VAL A 74 -7.19 -17.04 -3.30
CA VAL A 74 -5.83 -16.48 -3.42
C VAL A 74 -4.80 -17.60 -3.39
N LYS A 75 -4.90 -18.53 -2.45
CA LYS A 75 -3.96 -19.65 -2.31
C LYS A 75 -4.03 -20.62 -3.48
N GLN A 76 -5.23 -21.00 -3.90
CA GLN A 76 -5.42 -22.04 -4.92
C GLN A 76 -5.07 -21.56 -6.32
N TYR A 77 -5.39 -20.30 -6.64
CA TYR A 77 -5.24 -19.74 -7.98
C TYR A 77 -4.10 -18.72 -8.10
N HIS A 78 -3.29 -18.55 -7.04
CA HIS A 78 -2.20 -17.57 -6.98
C HIS A 78 -2.65 -16.16 -7.37
N LEU A 79 -3.84 -15.75 -6.86
CA LEU A 79 -4.38 -14.44 -7.15
C LEU A 79 -3.58 -13.37 -6.44
N TRP A 80 -3.42 -12.24 -7.09
CA TRP A 80 -2.85 -11.03 -6.51
C TRP A 80 -3.86 -9.87 -6.57
N LEU A 81 -3.65 -8.85 -5.72
CA LEU A 81 -4.59 -7.75 -5.58
C LEU A 81 -4.32 -6.65 -6.60
N ASP A 82 -5.27 -6.41 -7.50
CA ASP A 82 -5.27 -5.29 -8.44
C ASP A 82 -6.34 -4.26 -8.03
N VAL A 83 -5.93 -3.03 -7.75
CA VAL A 83 -6.84 -1.92 -7.40
C VAL A 83 -7.16 -1.02 -8.58
N ARG A 84 -6.65 -1.32 -9.79
CA ARG A 84 -6.90 -0.54 -11.00
C ARG A 84 -8.23 -0.95 -11.62
N SER A 85 -9.10 0.01 -11.85
CA SER A 85 -10.32 -0.27 -12.61
C SER A 85 -10.03 -0.45 -14.11
N LYS A 86 -10.92 -1.16 -14.82
CA LYS A 86 -10.90 -1.26 -16.29
C LYS A 86 -10.87 0.13 -16.95
N ALA A 87 -11.64 1.08 -16.39
CA ALA A 87 -11.67 2.45 -16.88
C ALA A 87 -10.32 3.16 -16.74
N GLN A 88 -9.63 3.02 -15.62
CA GLN A 88 -8.29 3.59 -15.45
C GLN A 88 -7.27 2.97 -16.41
N ARG A 89 -7.34 1.66 -16.63
CA ARG A 89 -6.48 0.97 -17.60
C ARG A 89 -6.76 1.44 -19.03
N GLY A 90 -8.04 1.65 -19.38
CA GLY A 90 -8.44 2.18 -20.68
C GLY A 90 -7.99 3.61 -20.90
N ASP A 91 -8.07 4.46 -19.87
CA ASP A 91 -7.62 5.85 -19.94
C ASP A 91 -6.08 5.92 -20.12
N LEU A 92 -5.33 5.05 -19.45
CA LEU A 92 -3.90 4.95 -19.62
C LEU A 92 -3.53 4.53 -21.06
N LEU A 93 -4.22 3.51 -21.58
CA LEU A 93 -4.03 3.02 -22.95
C LEU A 93 -4.33 4.14 -23.96
N ALA A 94 -5.41 4.91 -23.76
CA ALA A 94 -5.80 6.03 -24.63
C ALA A 94 -4.79 7.19 -24.60
N GLN A 95 -4.03 7.33 -23.53
CA GLN A 95 -2.97 8.33 -23.40
C GLN A 95 -1.60 7.84 -23.86
N ASN A 96 -1.48 6.61 -24.37
CA ASN A 96 -0.20 5.97 -24.71
C ASN A 96 0.78 5.93 -23.52
N LEU A 97 0.27 5.75 -22.32
CA LEU A 97 1.07 5.62 -21.11
C LEU A 97 1.23 4.14 -20.73
N GLU A 98 2.45 3.70 -20.53
CA GLU A 98 2.76 2.33 -20.11
C GLU A 98 2.69 2.13 -18.61
N ILE A 99 2.86 3.20 -17.85
CA ILE A 99 3.01 3.19 -16.41
C ILE A 99 1.98 4.11 -15.77
N PHE A 100 1.28 3.61 -14.74
CA PHE A 100 0.37 4.43 -13.96
C PHE A 100 1.11 5.56 -13.23
N PRO A 101 0.45 6.72 -13.01
CA PRO A 101 1.03 7.77 -12.19
C PRO A 101 1.32 7.26 -10.77
N THR A 102 2.50 7.58 -10.28
CA THR A 102 2.90 7.24 -8.91
C THR A 102 1.98 7.93 -7.91
N GLN A 103 1.46 7.18 -6.95
CA GLN A 103 0.63 7.72 -5.88
C GLN A 103 1.48 8.20 -4.72
N PHE A 104 1.30 9.46 -4.33
CA PHE A 104 1.96 10.06 -3.17
C PHE A 104 1.07 10.04 -1.92
N ALA A 105 1.71 10.17 -0.76
CA ALA A 105 0.99 10.27 0.51
C ALA A 105 0.12 11.52 0.57
N THR A 106 -1.13 11.36 0.98
CA THR A 106 -2.05 12.47 1.21
C THR A 106 -2.12 12.85 2.69
N PRO A 107 -2.31 14.14 3.03
CA PRO A 107 -2.55 14.56 4.40
C PRO A 107 -3.78 13.88 4.99
N LEU A 108 -3.69 13.45 6.24
CA LEU A 108 -4.80 12.90 7.00
C LEU A 108 -5.34 13.92 7.98
N GLN A 109 -6.65 14.14 7.98
CA GLN A 109 -7.34 14.96 8.95
C GLN A 109 -8.17 14.06 9.88
N LEU A 110 -7.79 13.99 11.15
CA LEU A 110 -8.53 13.25 12.18
C LEU A 110 -9.53 14.18 12.87
N ASN A 111 -10.71 13.65 13.16
CA ASN A 111 -11.69 14.39 13.93
C ASN A 111 -11.38 14.23 15.44
N GLN A 112 -11.45 15.33 16.20
CA GLN A 112 -11.21 15.30 17.66
C GLN A 112 -12.20 14.42 18.43
N LYS A 113 -13.36 14.12 17.81
CA LYS A 113 -14.41 13.27 18.39
C LYS A 113 -14.21 11.78 18.06
N ASP A 114 -13.25 11.43 17.21
CA ASP A 114 -12.97 10.04 16.91
C ASP A 114 -12.47 9.30 18.13
N SER A 115 -12.83 8.02 18.24
CA SER A 115 -12.19 7.12 19.20
C SER A 115 -10.75 6.81 18.76
N THR A 116 -9.94 6.34 19.68
CA THR A 116 -8.56 5.92 19.37
C THR A 116 -8.52 4.79 18.34
N ASP A 117 -9.41 3.80 18.44
CA ASP A 117 -9.54 2.72 17.46
C ASP A 117 -9.92 3.25 16.06
N SER A 118 -10.92 4.13 15.98
CA SER A 118 -11.32 4.78 14.73
C SER A 118 -10.16 5.59 14.12
N ALA A 119 -9.45 6.35 14.95
CA ALA A 119 -8.30 7.12 14.50
C ALA A 119 -7.16 6.24 13.94
N LEU A 120 -6.85 5.12 14.62
CA LEU A 120 -5.85 4.18 14.11
C LEU A 120 -6.28 3.56 12.78
N LYS A 121 -7.54 3.15 12.65
CA LYS A 121 -8.08 2.63 11.38
C LYS A 121 -7.97 3.64 10.25
N GLN A 122 -8.26 4.92 10.51
CA GLN A 122 -8.10 5.99 9.52
C GLN A 122 -6.63 6.19 9.14
N ILE A 123 -5.70 6.15 10.09
CA ILE A 123 -4.25 6.26 9.83
C ILE A 123 -3.77 5.09 8.96
N VAL A 124 -4.17 3.86 9.30
CA VAL A 124 -3.82 2.66 8.52
C VAL A 124 -4.44 2.71 7.14
N ASN A 125 -5.73 3.10 7.02
CA ASN A 125 -6.40 3.24 5.73
C ASN A 125 -5.71 4.28 4.82
N ASN A 126 -5.35 5.45 5.36
CA ASN A 126 -4.60 6.46 4.59
C ASN A 126 -3.24 5.93 4.10
N ALA A 127 -2.58 5.09 4.88
CA ALA A 127 -1.34 4.46 4.44
C ALA A 127 -1.57 3.36 3.40
N LEU A 128 -2.69 2.60 3.48
CA LEU A 128 -3.10 1.63 2.46
C LEU A 128 -3.48 2.30 1.14
N GLN A 129 -4.19 3.43 1.17
CA GLN A 129 -4.49 4.22 -0.03
C GLN A 129 -3.22 4.72 -0.75
N HIS A 130 -2.14 4.93 0.00
CA HIS A 130 -0.83 5.23 -0.56
C HIS A 130 -0.10 3.98 -1.05
N LEU A 131 -0.22 2.86 -0.34
CA LEU A 131 0.45 1.59 -0.65
C LEU A 131 -0.11 0.93 -1.91
N LEU A 132 -1.42 0.72 -1.94
CA LEU A 132 -2.07 -0.19 -2.88
C LEU A 132 -1.86 0.18 -4.35
N PRO A 133 -2.03 1.43 -4.81
CA PRO A 133 -1.81 1.77 -6.21
C PRO A 133 -0.38 1.54 -6.67
N ASN A 134 0.61 1.88 -5.81
CA ASN A 134 2.01 1.68 -6.13
C ASN A 134 2.40 0.18 -6.11
N ALA A 135 1.93 -0.57 -5.11
CA ALA A 135 2.14 -2.02 -5.02
C ALA A 135 1.49 -2.76 -6.20
N THR A 136 0.29 -2.34 -6.61
CA THR A 136 -0.37 -2.87 -7.81
C THR A 136 0.44 -2.61 -9.09
N ALA A 137 0.99 -1.40 -9.26
CA ALA A 137 1.81 -1.07 -10.42
C ALA A 137 3.06 -1.98 -10.49
N ILE A 138 3.70 -2.24 -9.34
CA ILE A 138 4.83 -3.17 -9.24
C ILE A 138 4.38 -4.60 -9.54
N ALA A 139 3.33 -5.07 -8.87
CA ALA A 139 2.79 -6.42 -9.10
C ALA A 139 2.34 -6.65 -10.55
N ALA A 140 1.95 -5.62 -11.27
CA ALA A 140 1.58 -5.67 -12.68
C ALA A 140 2.78 -5.49 -13.64
N GLU A 141 4.00 -5.32 -13.13
CA GLU A 141 5.21 -5.05 -13.93
C GLU A 141 5.13 -3.75 -14.77
N GLN A 142 4.29 -2.79 -14.31
CA GLN A 142 4.06 -1.48 -14.94
C GLN A 142 4.50 -0.35 -14.00
N TYR A 143 5.77 -0.32 -13.64
CA TYR A 143 6.29 0.56 -12.61
C TYR A 143 7.67 1.16 -12.98
N ASN A 144 8.06 2.16 -12.19
CA ASN A 144 9.41 2.73 -12.19
C ASN A 144 9.96 2.78 -10.75
N SER A 145 11.18 3.27 -10.58
CA SER A 145 11.86 3.38 -9.29
C SER A 145 11.05 4.18 -8.24
N GLU A 146 10.25 5.15 -8.67
CA GLU A 146 9.43 5.97 -7.76
C GLU A 146 8.27 5.17 -7.15
N HIS A 147 7.65 4.23 -7.88
CA HIS A 147 6.63 3.32 -7.33
C HIS A 147 7.21 2.48 -6.19
N VAL A 148 8.42 1.93 -6.38
CA VAL A 148 9.13 1.17 -5.33
C VAL A 148 9.39 2.06 -4.12
N HIS A 149 9.83 3.31 -4.38
CA HIS A 149 10.04 4.29 -3.31
C HIS A 149 8.77 4.55 -2.51
N GLN A 150 7.69 4.88 -3.17
CA GLN A 150 6.45 5.23 -2.52
C GLN A 150 5.81 4.03 -1.81
N THR A 151 5.94 2.82 -2.36
CA THR A 151 5.57 1.56 -1.68
C THR A 151 6.33 1.41 -0.36
N ARG A 152 7.64 1.59 -0.37
CA ARG A 152 8.48 1.54 0.85
C ARG A 152 8.12 2.65 1.84
N VAL A 153 7.83 3.86 1.36
CA VAL A 153 7.37 4.97 2.22
C VAL A 153 6.05 4.59 2.89
N ALA A 154 5.10 4.03 2.15
CA ALA A 154 3.81 3.59 2.68
C ALA A 154 3.95 2.48 3.74
N ILE A 155 4.76 1.46 3.48
CA ILE A 155 5.07 0.40 4.46
C ILE A 155 5.73 0.99 5.72
N ARG A 156 6.64 1.94 5.57
CA ARG A 156 7.26 2.62 6.72
C ARG A 156 6.25 3.40 7.54
N ARG A 157 5.27 4.06 6.88
CA ARG A 157 4.14 4.75 7.55
C ARG A 157 3.28 3.75 8.33
N LEU A 158 2.90 2.62 7.74
CA LEU A 158 2.16 1.53 8.41
C LEU A 158 2.92 1.03 9.65
N ARG A 159 4.19 0.69 9.49
CA ARG A 159 5.03 0.22 10.60
C ARG A 159 5.15 1.24 11.73
N SER A 160 5.27 2.52 11.40
CA SER A 160 5.33 3.60 12.40
C SER A 160 4.00 3.76 13.12
N ALA A 161 2.88 3.76 12.39
CA ALA A 161 1.54 3.85 12.96
C ALA A 161 1.25 2.69 13.92
N LEU A 162 1.46 1.46 13.48
CA LEU A 162 1.23 0.26 14.29
C LEU A 162 2.14 0.23 15.52
N ARG A 163 3.41 0.64 15.43
CA ARG A 163 4.32 0.69 16.57
C ARG A 163 3.90 1.70 17.62
N ILE A 164 3.43 2.88 17.19
CA ILE A 164 3.11 3.97 18.11
C ILE A 164 1.73 3.79 18.70
N PHE A 165 0.77 3.27 17.92
CA PHE A 165 -0.64 3.31 18.24
C PHE A 165 -1.31 1.92 18.35
N SER A 166 -0.54 0.81 18.36
CA SER A 166 -1.12 -0.55 18.47
C SER A 166 -2.04 -0.72 19.68
N ASP A 167 -1.74 -0.06 20.80
CA ASP A 167 -2.56 -0.09 22.02
C ASP A 167 -3.90 0.66 21.89
N TRP A 168 -4.16 1.30 20.76
CA TRP A 168 -5.42 1.98 20.47
C TRP A 168 -6.52 1.05 19.96
N SER A 169 -6.16 -0.14 19.55
CA SER A 169 -7.10 -1.17 19.11
C SER A 169 -6.68 -2.56 19.59
N THR A 170 -7.66 -3.34 20.02
CA THR A 170 -7.45 -4.76 20.38
C THR A 170 -7.42 -5.67 19.15
N ASP A 171 -7.73 -5.15 17.97
CA ASP A 171 -7.78 -5.90 16.72
C ASP A 171 -6.47 -5.82 15.92
N VAL A 172 -5.44 -5.14 16.45
CA VAL A 172 -4.11 -5.11 15.85
C VAL A 172 -3.41 -6.45 16.11
N ASP A 173 -3.06 -7.13 15.03
CA ASP A 173 -2.25 -8.35 15.11
C ASP A 173 -0.77 -7.97 15.34
N PRO A 174 -0.12 -8.50 16.39
CA PRO A 174 1.28 -8.23 16.68
C PRO A 174 2.23 -8.66 15.56
N ASP A 175 1.88 -9.67 14.77
CA ASP A 175 2.70 -10.24 13.70
C ASP A 175 2.81 -9.29 12.48
N TRP A 176 1.88 -8.36 12.31
CA TRP A 176 1.95 -7.39 11.21
C TRP A 176 3.23 -6.56 11.18
N GLN A 177 3.83 -6.28 12.35
CA GLN A 177 5.10 -5.54 12.43
C GLN A 177 6.25 -6.31 11.77
N GLU A 178 6.32 -7.61 11.98
CA GLU A 178 7.34 -8.47 11.40
C GLU A 178 7.08 -8.68 9.92
N GLN A 179 5.86 -9.02 9.54
CA GLN A 179 5.46 -9.21 8.14
C GLN A 179 5.74 -7.95 7.29
N LEU A 180 5.36 -6.75 7.77
CA LEU A 180 5.70 -5.49 7.11
C LEU A 180 7.22 -5.22 7.08
N THR A 181 7.98 -5.73 8.04
CA THR A 181 9.44 -5.59 8.05
C THR A 181 10.07 -6.48 6.99
N THR A 182 9.58 -7.70 6.84
CA THR A 182 10.02 -8.65 5.82
C THR A 182 9.75 -8.10 4.42
N LEU A 183 8.50 -7.70 4.14
CA LEU A 183 8.14 -7.08 2.86
C LEU A 183 8.97 -5.82 2.57
N PHE A 184 9.23 -4.97 3.58
CA PHE A 184 10.08 -3.78 3.40
C PHE A 184 11.52 -4.13 3.01
N ARG A 185 12.09 -5.23 3.51
CA ARG A 185 13.44 -5.68 3.17
C ARG A 185 13.50 -6.25 1.76
N GLU A 186 12.53 -7.06 1.38
CA GLU A 186 12.42 -7.63 0.03
C GLU A 186 12.37 -6.53 -1.05
N LEU A 187 11.62 -5.46 -0.80
CA LEU A 187 11.58 -4.28 -1.67
C LEU A 187 12.83 -3.39 -1.57
N GLY A 188 13.83 -3.77 -0.79
CA GLY A 188 14.98 -2.92 -0.45
C GLY A 188 16.23 -3.16 -1.27
N SER A 189 16.50 -4.37 -1.68
CA SER A 189 17.76 -4.79 -2.29
C SER A 189 18.05 -4.06 -3.62
N THR A 190 17.06 -3.96 -4.46
CA THR A 190 17.16 -3.28 -5.77
C THR A 190 17.28 -1.77 -5.63
N ARG A 191 16.48 -1.17 -4.76
CA ARG A 191 16.38 0.29 -4.69
C ARG A 191 17.55 0.99 -4.04
N ASP A 192 18.15 0.42 -3.00
CA ASP A 192 19.29 1.07 -2.34
C ASP A 192 20.43 1.27 -3.35
N ARG A 193 20.54 0.36 -4.33
CA ARG A 193 21.47 0.47 -5.46
C ARG A 193 21.03 1.50 -6.50
N ASP A 194 19.75 1.52 -6.88
CA ASP A 194 19.18 2.49 -7.82
C ASP A 194 19.31 3.92 -7.26
N ALA A 195 19.00 4.12 -5.98
CA ALA A 195 19.16 5.41 -5.31
C ALA A 195 20.62 5.86 -5.24
N LEU A 196 21.57 4.94 -5.13
CA LEU A 196 23.00 5.25 -5.22
C LEU A 196 23.41 5.58 -6.64
N SER A 197 22.98 4.80 -7.63
CA SER A 197 23.38 5.00 -9.05
C SER A 197 22.74 6.23 -9.68
N GLU A 198 21.45 6.47 -9.43
CA GLU A 198 20.71 7.59 -10.03
C GLU A 198 20.83 8.89 -9.23
N GLY A 199 20.99 8.81 -7.90
CA GLY A 199 21.04 9.99 -7.04
C GLY A 199 22.42 10.41 -6.58
N LEU A 200 23.13 9.55 -5.86
CA LEU A 200 24.40 9.93 -5.21
C LEU A 200 25.60 9.93 -6.16
N LEU A 201 25.70 8.93 -7.05
CA LEU A 201 26.83 8.82 -7.98
C LEU A 201 27.00 10.04 -8.89
N PRO A 202 25.96 10.56 -9.55
CA PRO A 202 26.07 11.75 -10.36
C PRO A 202 26.51 12.98 -9.54
N GLN A 203 26.02 13.12 -8.30
CA GLN A 203 26.41 14.22 -7.41
C GLN A 203 27.87 14.12 -6.98
N LEU A 204 28.35 12.92 -6.68
CA LEU A 204 29.75 12.68 -6.33
C LEU A 204 30.68 12.96 -7.53
N GLN A 205 30.26 12.55 -8.73
CA GLN A 205 31.00 12.83 -9.97
C GLN A 205 31.08 14.33 -10.25
N GLN A 206 29.97 15.08 -10.10
CA GLN A 206 29.94 16.52 -10.22
C GLN A 206 30.82 17.23 -9.17
N ALA A 207 30.91 16.67 -7.96
CA ALA A 207 31.75 17.16 -6.89
C ALA A 207 33.25 16.82 -7.06
N GLY A 208 33.63 16.13 -8.16
CA GLY A 208 35.01 15.79 -8.45
C GLY A 208 35.55 14.59 -7.69
N ALA A 209 34.67 13.69 -7.24
CA ALA A 209 35.11 12.44 -6.61
C ALA A 209 35.97 11.63 -7.60
N PRO A 210 37.16 11.15 -7.21
CA PRO A 210 38.14 10.60 -8.14
C PRO A 210 37.73 9.30 -8.77
N PHE A 211 36.89 8.54 -8.13
CA PHE A 211 36.33 7.26 -8.66
C PHE A 211 35.16 6.81 -7.81
N VAL A 212 34.03 6.55 -8.46
CA VAL A 212 32.87 5.98 -7.77
C VAL A 212 32.30 4.85 -8.62
N GLN A 213 32.68 3.62 -8.28
CA GLN A 213 32.04 2.43 -8.82
C GLN A 213 31.29 1.74 -7.69
N LEU A 214 30.02 1.46 -7.91
CA LEU A 214 29.28 0.65 -6.95
C LEU A 214 29.87 -0.77 -6.95
N PRO A 215 30.04 -1.39 -5.77
CA PRO A 215 30.38 -2.80 -5.70
C PRO A 215 29.39 -3.62 -6.54
N ASP A 216 29.87 -4.70 -7.14
CA ASP A 216 28.97 -5.63 -7.80
C ASP A 216 27.86 -6.04 -6.82
N ALA A 217 26.62 -6.15 -7.33
CA ALA A 217 25.55 -6.67 -6.49
C ALA A 217 25.99 -8.05 -6.00
N PRO A 218 25.89 -8.35 -4.71
CA PRO A 218 26.02 -9.73 -4.29
C PRO A 218 25.02 -10.52 -5.14
N GLU A 219 25.42 -11.70 -5.61
CA GLU A 219 24.52 -12.69 -6.21
C GLU A 219 23.58 -13.21 -5.10
N GLU A 220 22.74 -12.32 -4.58
CA GLU A 220 21.65 -12.75 -3.73
C GLU A 220 20.58 -13.33 -4.64
N ASN A 221 20.15 -14.54 -4.33
CA ASN A 221 18.88 -15.12 -4.77
C ASN A 221 17.73 -14.27 -4.22
N SER A 222 17.68 -13.01 -4.62
CA SER A 222 16.60 -12.10 -4.21
C SER A 222 15.38 -12.43 -5.06
N ILE A 223 14.28 -12.72 -4.39
CA ILE A 223 12.98 -12.87 -5.04
C ILE A 223 12.69 -11.55 -5.75
N PRO A 224 12.26 -11.57 -7.04
CA PRO A 224 11.81 -10.37 -7.74
C PRO A 224 10.76 -9.61 -6.92
N ILE A 225 10.82 -8.29 -6.92
CA ILE A 225 9.91 -7.47 -6.09
C ILE A 225 8.44 -7.64 -6.48
N GLU A 226 8.18 -7.94 -7.72
CA GLU A 226 6.85 -8.28 -8.26
C GLU A 226 6.32 -9.55 -7.60
N GLU A 227 7.16 -10.58 -7.51
CA GLU A 227 6.82 -11.85 -6.87
C GLU A 227 6.64 -11.68 -5.36
N SER A 228 7.44 -10.84 -4.70
CA SER A 228 7.26 -10.52 -3.28
C SER A 228 5.88 -9.91 -3.01
N LEU A 229 5.41 -9.02 -3.89
CA LEU A 229 4.08 -8.40 -3.76
C LEU A 229 2.93 -9.34 -4.17
N ARG A 230 3.17 -10.30 -5.07
CA ARG A 230 2.22 -11.35 -5.46
C ARG A 230 2.21 -12.53 -4.48
N SER A 231 3.15 -12.59 -3.54
CA SER A 231 3.28 -13.71 -2.60
C SER A 231 2.02 -13.86 -1.73
N LEU A 232 1.73 -15.09 -1.35
CA LEU A 232 0.59 -15.40 -0.48
C LEU A 232 0.65 -14.64 0.86
N ASP A 233 1.85 -14.48 1.41
CA ASP A 233 2.06 -13.77 2.68
C ASP A 233 1.77 -12.28 2.53
N SER A 234 2.25 -11.64 1.45
CA SER A 234 1.97 -10.23 1.18
C SER A 234 0.49 -9.97 0.93
N ILE A 235 -0.18 -10.82 0.15
CA ILE A 235 -1.61 -10.68 -0.11
C ILE A 235 -2.43 -10.89 1.16
N ASN A 236 -2.13 -11.92 1.96
CA ASN A 236 -2.83 -12.15 3.24
C ASN A 236 -2.62 -10.99 4.22
N LEU A 237 -1.42 -10.42 4.31
CA LEU A 237 -1.14 -9.23 5.11
C LEU A 237 -1.99 -8.04 4.66
N ILE A 238 -2.03 -7.76 3.36
CA ILE A 238 -2.84 -6.66 2.81
C ILE A 238 -4.33 -6.89 3.08
N LEU A 239 -4.84 -8.11 2.85
CA LEU A 239 -6.23 -8.47 3.13
C LEU A 239 -6.57 -8.32 4.62
N ALA A 240 -5.66 -8.70 5.53
CA ALA A 240 -5.84 -8.53 6.97
C ALA A 240 -5.89 -7.05 7.38
N LEU A 241 -5.03 -6.21 6.80
CA LEU A 241 -5.04 -4.76 7.01
C LEU A 241 -6.32 -4.12 6.45
N LEU A 242 -6.79 -4.55 5.27
CA LEU A 242 -8.07 -4.11 4.70
C LEU A 242 -9.24 -4.53 5.59
N GLN A 243 -9.25 -5.78 6.09
CA GLN A 243 -10.24 -6.21 7.06
C GLN A 243 -10.24 -5.31 8.30
N PHE A 244 -9.08 -5.02 8.87
CA PHE A 244 -8.93 -4.19 10.06
C PHE A 244 -9.54 -2.79 9.87
N VAL A 245 -9.25 -2.11 8.76
CA VAL A 245 -9.73 -0.75 8.54
C VAL A 245 -11.23 -0.67 8.24
N HIS A 246 -11.81 -1.72 7.68
CA HIS A 246 -13.24 -1.78 7.34
C HIS A 246 -14.11 -2.45 8.40
N GLN A 247 -13.53 -3.02 9.46
CA GLN A 247 -14.32 -3.52 10.58
C GLN A 247 -14.89 -2.35 11.40
N PRO A 248 -16.14 -2.49 11.92
CA PRO A 248 -16.69 -1.51 12.84
C PRO A 248 -15.77 -1.28 14.04
N SER A 249 -15.68 -0.04 14.49
CA SER A 249 -14.93 0.28 15.70
C SER A 249 -15.62 -0.31 16.94
N LYS A 250 -14.85 -1.01 17.76
CA LYS A 250 -15.33 -1.63 19.00
C LYS A 250 -15.22 -0.70 20.20
N ASP A 251 -14.39 0.32 20.10
CA ASP A 251 -14.11 1.21 21.21
C ASP A 251 -15.21 2.28 21.32
N GLN A 252 -15.96 2.21 22.42
CA GLN A 252 -16.97 3.20 22.79
C GLN A 252 -16.43 4.30 23.72
N LYS A 253 -15.19 4.20 24.19
CA LYS A 253 -14.59 5.19 25.09
C LYS A 253 -14.24 6.45 24.30
N LYS A 254 -15.02 7.48 24.48
CA LYS A 254 -14.74 8.84 24.01
C LYS A 254 -13.71 9.51 24.95
N SER A 255 -12.50 8.97 25.04
CA SER A 255 -11.37 9.76 25.56
C SER A 255 -11.04 10.77 24.47
N GLY A 256 -10.81 12.03 24.84
CA GLY A 256 -10.53 13.05 23.83
C GLY A 256 -9.25 12.72 23.05
N LEU A 257 -9.36 12.33 21.79
CA LEU A 257 -8.26 11.92 20.91
C LEU A 257 -7.05 12.87 21.00
N LYS A 258 -7.30 14.19 21.08
CA LYS A 258 -6.26 15.21 21.26
C LYS A 258 -5.41 14.97 22.50
N LYS A 259 -6.03 14.56 23.62
CA LYS A 259 -5.32 14.28 24.88
C LYS A 259 -4.47 13.02 24.76
N ASP A 260 -4.98 11.99 24.12
CA ASP A 260 -4.26 10.72 23.95
C ASP A 260 -3.08 10.87 23.00
N ILE A 261 -3.25 11.61 21.90
CA ILE A 261 -2.14 11.98 20.99
C ILE A 261 -1.08 12.79 21.74
N ALA A 262 -1.50 13.85 22.48
CA ALA A 262 -0.58 14.71 23.21
C ALA A 262 0.24 13.91 24.24
N LYS A 263 -0.40 12.99 24.97
CA LYS A 263 0.29 12.10 25.92
C LYS A 263 1.33 11.20 25.24
N LYS A 264 1.00 10.63 24.09
CA LYS A 264 1.94 9.79 23.33
C LYS A 264 3.10 10.60 22.77
N LEU A 265 2.84 11.75 22.17
CA LEU A 265 3.88 12.64 21.65
C LEU A 265 4.81 13.12 22.76
N GLN A 266 4.25 13.50 23.92
CA GLN A 266 5.03 13.89 25.09
C GLN A 266 5.96 12.77 25.56
N LYS A 267 5.45 11.52 25.65
CA LYS A 267 6.28 10.36 26.02
C LYS A 267 7.40 10.10 25.02
N LEU A 268 7.11 10.18 23.72
CA LEU A 268 8.13 10.02 22.67
C LEU A 268 9.18 11.13 22.73
N HIS A 269 8.75 12.38 22.90
CA HIS A 269 9.63 13.53 23.04
C HIS A 269 10.55 13.40 24.25
N GLN A 270 10.00 13.06 25.42
CA GLN A 270 10.80 12.84 26.63
C GLN A 270 11.87 11.75 26.43
N GLN A 271 11.52 10.67 25.74
CA GLN A 271 12.48 9.60 25.44
C GLN A 271 13.58 10.09 24.48
N ILE A 272 13.24 10.88 23.47
CA ILE A 272 14.21 11.46 22.54
C ILE A 272 15.15 12.40 23.28
N CYS A 273 14.63 13.29 24.15
CA CYS A 273 15.47 14.19 24.95
C CYS A 273 16.44 13.40 25.83
N LYS A 274 15.94 12.38 26.56
CA LYS A 274 16.79 11.53 27.38
C LYS A 274 17.90 10.83 26.57
N ASP A 275 17.57 10.31 25.39
CA ASP A 275 18.56 9.67 24.53
C ASP A 275 19.56 10.72 23.94
N ALA A 276 19.10 11.95 23.70
CA ALA A 276 19.94 13.04 23.20
C ALA A 276 20.95 13.51 24.24
N ASP A 277 20.53 13.67 25.49
CA ASP A 277 21.40 14.10 26.60
C ASP A 277 22.60 13.14 26.81
N GLN A 278 22.41 11.85 26.52
CA GLN A 278 23.43 10.83 26.68
C GLN A 278 24.04 10.37 25.35
N PHE A 279 23.72 11.04 24.22
CA PHE A 279 24.00 10.53 22.87
C PHE A 279 25.48 10.20 22.63
N LEU A 280 26.38 11.02 23.12
CA LEU A 280 27.84 10.81 22.94
C LEU A 280 28.38 9.66 23.78
N GLU A 281 27.71 9.29 24.86
CA GLU A 281 28.07 8.18 25.75
C GLU A 281 27.48 6.83 25.29
N LEU A 282 26.53 6.88 24.36
CA LEU A 282 25.89 5.66 23.84
C LEU A 282 26.83 4.92 22.88
N ASP A 283 26.73 3.60 22.87
CA ASP A 283 27.34 2.77 21.82
C ASP A 283 26.76 3.08 20.44
N ILE A 284 27.51 2.74 19.38
CA ILE A 284 27.15 3.04 17.97
C ILE A 284 25.75 2.55 17.61
N SER A 285 25.37 1.36 18.09
CA SER A 285 24.06 0.78 17.78
C SER A 285 22.93 1.55 18.46
N SER A 286 23.14 2.05 19.66
CA SER A 286 22.20 2.87 20.42
C SER A 286 22.10 4.27 19.84
N GLN A 287 23.22 4.90 19.41
CA GLN A 287 23.21 6.14 18.65
C GLN A 287 22.41 6.01 17.35
N HIS A 288 22.60 4.91 16.63
CA HIS A 288 21.82 4.65 15.41
C HIS A 288 20.32 4.48 15.70
N ARG A 289 19.94 3.79 16.78
CA ARG A 289 18.54 3.68 17.22
C ARG A 289 17.94 5.04 17.56
N THR A 290 18.68 5.90 18.24
CA THR A 290 18.25 7.27 18.58
C THR A 290 18.02 8.10 17.34
N ARG A 291 18.95 8.10 16.36
CA ARG A 291 18.77 8.76 15.07
C ARG A 291 17.53 8.28 14.32
N LYS A 292 17.29 6.95 14.31
CA LYS A 292 16.06 6.38 13.73
C LYS A 292 14.79 6.81 14.46
N ARG A 293 14.85 7.02 15.78
CA ARG A 293 13.70 7.49 16.57
C ARG A 293 13.34 8.94 16.26
N VAL A 294 14.35 9.80 16.09
CA VAL A 294 14.14 11.22 15.72
C VAL A 294 13.54 11.37 14.31
N LYS A 295 13.87 10.48 13.36
CA LYS A 295 13.35 10.51 11.99
C LYS A 295 11.92 9.97 11.85
N ARG A 296 11.31 9.46 12.89
CA ARG A 296 9.95 8.86 12.90
C ARG A 296 8.90 9.82 13.39
#